data_b60c41007a23e1c6acc16d7c613d6227
#
_entry.id   b60c41007a23e1c6acc16d7c613d6227
#
_cell.length_a   1.000
_cell.length_b   1.000
_cell.length_c   1.000
_cell.angle_alpha   90.00
_cell.angle_beta   90.00
_cell.angle_gamma   90.00
#
_symmetry.space_group_name_H-M   'P 1'
#
loop_
_entity.id
_entity.type
_entity.pdbx_description
1 polymer ?
#
loop_
_entity_poly.entity_id
_entity_poly.type
_entity_poly.pdbx_seq_one_letter_code
_entity_poly.pdbx_strand_id
1 'polypeptide(L)'
;MRAEDPYRRIAAVYDRLIEPMQAEVRSVALDVVPPHPGWQVLDVGCGTGTGMARYVEAGCTVTGVDVSESMLERARARLGDRAALHLTDGDTLPFDGGRFDLVTTSMVLHEVAADARMALVAEMVRVARPDSRLLFIDFRFGSLRGWKGPMLRALSEVVERFSGHYSGYRSFKTSDGVPGVVGKAGLGIEREKIVAGGNVAIYVVAPKP
;
A
#
# COMPACT_ATOMS: atom_id res chain seq x y z
N MET A 1 -15.13 17.60 14.71
CA MET A 1 -15.44 17.75 13.28
C MET A 1 -14.62 16.67 12.58
N ARG A 2 -15.24 15.66 11.94
CA ARG A 2 -14.49 14.72 11.10
C ARG A 2 -13.89 15.51 9.94
N ALA A 3 -12.60 15.30 9.67
CA ALA A 3 -11.96 15.86 8.49
C ALA A 3 -12.76 15.45 7.24
N GLU A 4 -12.86 16.35 6.26
CA GLU A 4 -13.54 16.04 4.99
C GLU A 4 -12.80 14.90 4.30
N ASP A 5 -13.52 13.86 3.86
CA ASP A 5 -12.95 12.68 3.19
C ASP A 5 -12.21 13.13 1.90
N PRO A 6 -10.86 13.03 1.84
CA PRO A 6 -10.07 13.57 0.74
C PRO A 6 -10.35 12.88 -0.59
N TYR A 7 -10.85 11.63 -0.58
CA TYR A 7 -11.09 10.82 -1.78
C TYR A 7 -12.53 10.86 -2.28
N ARG A 8 -13.45 11.51 -1.56
CA ARG A 8 -14.89 11.53 -1.89
C ARG A 8 -15.20 11.89 -3.35
N ARG A 9 -14.44 12.83 -3.93
CA ARG A 9 -14.67 13.30 -5.30
C ARG A 9 -14.04 12.39 -6.36
N ILE A 10 -12.96 11.69 -6.02
CA ILE A 10 -12.18 10.90 -6.98
C ILE A 10 -12.42 9.40 -6.87
N ALA A 11 -12.98 8.90 -5.76
CA ALA A 11 -13.24 7.48 -5.55
C ALA A 11 -14.02 6.84 -6.70
N ALA A 12 -14.95 7.60 -7.34
CA ALA A 12 -15.73 7.12 -8.49
C ALA A 12 -14.90 6.92 -9.75
N VAL A 13 -13.86 7.72 -9.92
CA VAL A 13 -13.01 7.75 -11.12
C VAL A 13 -11.75 6.94 -10.92
N TYR A 14 -11.34 6.75 -9.66
CA TYR A 14 -10.13 6.05 -9.26
C TYR A 14 -10.03 4.65 -9.87
N ASP A 15 -11.06 3.83 -9.69
CA ASP A 15 -11.11 2.46 -10.22
C ASP A 15 -11.00 2.43 -11.75
N ARG A 16 -11.48 3.46 -12.43
CA ARG A 16 -11.54 3.47 -13.91
C ARG A 16 -10.22 3.92 -14.54
N LEU A 17 -9.51 4.85 -13.91
CA LEU A 17 -8.29 5.45 -14.46
C LEU A 17 -7.00 4.85 -13.89
N ILE A 18 -6.97 4.57 -12.60
CA ILE A 18 -5.76 4.17 -11.89
C ILE A 18 -5.65 2.65 -11.76
N GLU A 19 -6.79 1.97 -11.57
CA GLU A 19 -6.83 0.52 -11.38
C GLU A 19 -6.15 -0.28 -12.51
N PRO A 20 -6.36 0.00 -13.82
CA PRO A 20 -5.70 -0.77 -14.87
C PRO A 20 -4.17 -0.69 -14.80
N MET A 21 -3.62 0.45 -14.36
CA MET A 21 -2.18 0.64 -14.20
C MET A 21 -1.62 -0.13 -12.99
N GLN A 22 -2.43 -0.30 -11.95
CA GLN A 22 -2.03 -0.99 -10.73
C GLN A 22 -2.28 -2.50 -10.79
N ALA A 23 -3.21 -2.96 -11.64
CA ALA A 23 -3.58 -4.38 -11.71
C ALA A 23 -2.40 -5.29 -12.07
N GLU A 24 -1.53 -4.86 -13.02
CA GLU A 24 -0.32 -5.58 -13.39
C GLU A 24 0.67 -5.65 -12.22
N VAL A 25 0.87 -4.54 -11.53
CA VAL A 25 1.77 -4.47 -10.36
C VAL A 25 1.29 -5.39 -9.24
N ARG A 26 -0.01 -5.42 -8.97
CA ARG A 26 -0.61 -6.30 -7.96
C ARG A 26 -0.51 -7.77 -8.33
N SER A 27 -0.64 -8.11 -9.62
CA SER A 27 -0.44 -9.48 -10.08
C SER A 27 0.99 -9.94 -9.81
N VAL A 28 1.99 -9.10 -10.15
CA VAL A 28 3.40 -9.39 -9.85
C VAL A 28 3.66 -9.50 -8.35
N ALA A 29 2.94 -8.73 -7.52
CA ALA A 29 3.10 -8.82 -6.07
C ALA A 29 2.71 -10.19 -5.50
N LEU A 30 1.66 -10.83 -6.06
CA LEU A 30 1.29 -12.20 -5.69
C LEU A 30 2.34 -13.24 -6.12
N ASP A 31 3.04 -13.02 -7.23
CA ASP A 31 4.15 -13.88 -7.64
C ASP A 31 5.38 -13.69 -6.73
N VAL A 32 5.58 -12.48 -6.21
CA VAL A 32 6.70 -12.16 -5.30
C VAL A 32 6.48 -12.76 -3.91
N VAL A 33 5.26 -12.68 -3.38
CA VAL A 33 4.83 -13.32 -2.12
C VAL A 33 3.55 -14.09 -2.41
N PRO A 34 3.66 -15.35 -2.86
CA PRO A 34 2.48 -16.18 -3.13
C PRO A 34 1.66 -16.34 -1.85
N PRO A 35 0.37 -15.96 -1.86
CA PRO A 35 -0.48 -16.15 -0.70
C PRO A 35 -0.80 -17.64 -0.50
N HIS A 36 -0.92 -18.05 0.76
CA HIS A 36 -1.37 -19.39 1.10
C HIS A 36 -2.80 -19.35 1.64
N PRO A 37 -3.65 -20.33 1.26
CA PRO A 37 -4.99 -20.43 1.83
C PRO A 37 -4.95 -20.48 3.35
N GLY A 38 -5.86 -19.75 3.99
CA GLY A 38 -5.93 -19.62 5.44
C GLY A 38 -5.05 -18.53 6.06
N TRP A 39 -4.15 -17.88 5.31
CA TRP A 39 -3.41 -16.74 5.83
C TRP A 39 -4.33 -15.60 6.27
N GLN A 40 -3.94 -14.96 7.38
CA GLN A 40 -4.52 -13.70 7.82
C GLN A 40 -3.76 -12.55 7.14
N VAL A 41 -4.41 -11.87 6.21
CA VAL A 41 -3.80 -10.77 5.43
C VAL A 41 -4.40 -9.45 5.84
N LEU A 42 -3.56 -8.46 6.14
CA LEU A 42 -3.96 -7.07 6.37
C LEU A 42 -3.52 -6.21 5.20
N ASP A 43 -4.45 -5.45 4.61
CA ASP A 43 -4.17 -4.43 3.60
C ASP A 43 -4.35 -3.03 4.21
N VAL A 44 -3.26 -2.29 4.34
CA VAL A 44 -3.21 -0.95 4.96
C VAL A 44 -3.29 0.12 3.87
N GLY A 45 -4.34 0.95 3.92
CA GLY A 45 -4.73 1.83 2.82
C GLY A 45 -5.35 1.03 1.68
N CYS A 46 -6.34 0.19 2.02
CA CYS A 46 -6.92 -0.79 1.09
C CYS A 46 -7.73 -0.18 -0.07
N GLY A 47 -8.06 1.12 0.02
CA GLY A 47 -8.81 1.84 -0.99
C GLY A 47 -10.13 1.17 -1.35
N THR A 48 -10.36 0.95 -2.63
CA THR A 48 -11.59 0.30 -3.15
C THR A 48 -11.57 -1.23 -3.08
N GLY A 49 -10.58 -1.82 -2.40
CA GLY A 49 -10.49 -3.26 -2.14
C GLY A 49 -10.05 -4.12 -3.32
N THR A 50 -9.55 -3.53 -4.41
CA THR A 50 -9.10 -4.29 -5.60
C THR A 50 -7.90 -5.19 -5.32
N GLY A 51 -6.95 -4.74 -4.48
CA GLY A 51 -5.83 -5.54 -4.01
C GLY A 51 -6.30 -6.72 -3.16
N MET A 52 -7.21 -6.45 -2.23
CA MET A 52 -7.78 -7.44 -1.31
C MET A 52 -8.49 -8.58 -2.04
N ALA A 53 -9.21 -8.29 -3.13
CA ALA A 53 -9.96 -9.29 -3.90
C ALA A 53 -9.06 -10.47 -4.33
N ARG A 54 -7.81 -10.21 -4.68
CA ARG A 54 -6.83 -11.22 -5.07
C ARG A 54 -6.46 -12.18 -3.93
N TYR A 55 -6.30 -11.66 -2.73
CA TYR A 55 -6.03 -12.47 -1.54
C TYR A 55 -7.25 -13.29 -1.12
N VAL A 56 -8.46 -12.70 -1.25
CA VAL A 56 -9.72 -13.43 -1.03
C VAL A 56 -9.85 -14.60 -2.00
N GLU A 57 -9.58 -14.38 -3.30
CA GLU A 57 -9.61 -15.43 -4.34
C GLU A 57 -8.57 -16.51 -4.09
N ALA A 58 -7.45 -16.18 -3.45
CA ALA A 58 -6.43 -17.14 -3.04
C ALA A 58 -6.77 -17.91 -1.75
N GLY A 59 -7.94 -17.69 -1.15
CA GLY A 59 -8.40 -18.39 0.06
C GLY A 59 -7.86 -17.84 1.37
N CYS A 60 -7.37 -16.60 1.38
CA CYS A 60 -6.94 -15.91 2.59
C CYS A 60 -8.13 -15.31 3.36
N THR A 61 -7.98 -15.14 4.66
CA THR A 61 -8.84 -14.29 5.49
C THR A 61 -8.30 -12.87 5.41
N VAL A 62 -9.06 -11.95 4.80
CA VAL A 62 -8.56 -10.61 4.46
C VAL A 62 -9.22 -9.54 5.30
N THR A 63 -8.41 -8.67 5.85
CA THR A 63 -8.81 -7.45 6.57
C THR A 63 -8.23 -6.24 5.86
N GLY A 64 -9.02 -5.18 5.69
CA GLY A 64 -8.56 -3.91 5.13
C GLY A 64 -8.82 -2.76 6.08
N VAL A 65 -7.92 -1.78 6.08
CA VAL A 65 -8.10 -0.50 6.76
C VAL A 65 -7.89 0.65 5.77
N ASP A 66 -8.68 1.71 5.91
CA ASP A 66 -8.51 2.94 5.13
C ASP A 66 -8.99 4.15 5.95
N VAL A 67 -8.49 5.34 5.63
CA VAL A 67 -8.92 6.61 6.25
C VAL A 67 -10.14 7.20 5.56
N SER A 68 -10.51 6.70 4.38
CA SER A 68 -11.60 7.19 3.54
C SER A 68 -12.82 6.27 3.61
N GLU A 69 -13.91 6.78 4.16
CA GLU A 69 -15.19 6.04 4.17
C GLU A 69 -15.71 5.80 2.76
N SER A 70 -15.54 6.74 1.84
CA SER A 70 -15.98 6.58 0.44
C SER A 70 -15.21 5.48 -0.31
N MET A 71 -13.95 5.24 0.04
CA MET A 71 -13.17 4.10 -0.47
C MET A 71 -13.68 2.79 0.13
N LEU A 72 -13.91 2.76 1.44
CA LEU A 72 -14.44 1.57 2.12
C LEU A 72 -15.84 1.19 1.66
N GLU A 73 -16.72 2.14 1.35
CA GLU A 73 -18.03 1.85 0.74
C GLU A 73 -17.90 1.08 -0.57
N ARG A 74 -16.92 1.45 -1.43
CA ARG A 74 -16.63 0.73 -2.66
C ARG A 74 -16.01 -0.64 -2.41
N ALA A 75 -15.12 -0.74 -1.44
CA ALA A 75 -14.55 -2.01 -1.02
C ALA A 75 -15.65 -2.97 -0.51
N ARG A 76 -16.61 -2.49 0.30
CA ARG A 76 -17.79 -3.27 0.74
C ARG A 76 -18.64 -3.72 -0.44
N ALA A 77 -18.91 -2.83 -1.39
CA ALA A 77 -19.67 -3.18 -2.60
C ALA A 77 -18.98 -4.26 -3.44
N ARG A 78 -17.64 -4.26 -3.50
CA ARG A 78 -16.84 -5.25 -4.26
C ARG A 78 -16.69 -6.58 -3.54
N LEU A 79 -16.43 -6.56 -2.25
CA LEU A 79 -16.02 -7.73 -1.48
C LEU A 79 -17.18 -8.38 -0.70
N GLY A 80 -18.21 -7.61 -0.35
CA GLY A 80 -19.28 -8.06 0.52
C GLY A 80 -18.72 -8.54 1.85
N ASP A 81 -19.23 -9.66 2.35
CA ASP A 81 -18.81 -10.28 3.63
C ASP A 81 -17.53 -11.11 3.52
N ARG A 82 -16.86 -11.13 2.35
CA ARG A 82 -15.63 -11.90 2.13
C ARG A 82 -14.39 -11.26 2.73
N ALA A 83 -14.48 -10.01 3.23
CA ALA A 83 -13.38 -9.31 3.87
C ALA A 83 -13.89 -8.41 5.00
N ALA A 84 -13.12 -8.26 6.06
CA ALA A 84 -13.38 -7.30 7.12
C ALA A 84 -12.80 -5.93 6.73
N LEU A 85 -13.57 -4.84 6.94
CA LEU A 85 -13.17 -3.48 6.58
C LEU A 85 -13.35 -2.53 7.76
N HIS A 86 -12.31 -1.76 8.07
CA HIS A 86 -12.29 -0.84 9.20
C HIS A 86 -11.84 0.56 8.76
N LEU A 87 -12.60 1.56 9.17
CA LEU A 87 -12.19 2.96 9.08
C LEU A 87 -11.16 3.24 10.19
N THR A 88 -10.05 3.89 9.85
CA THR A 88 -9.01 4.31 10.79
C THR A 88 -8.72 5.80 10.65
N ASP A 89 -8.11 6.39 11.65
CA ASP A 89 -7.56 7.75 11.58
C ASP A 89 -6.16 7.80 10.95
N GLY A 90 -5.54 6.63 10.74
CA GLY A 90 -4.20 6.49 10.17
C GLY A 90 -3.08 6.48 11.21
N ASP A 91 -3.36 6.77 12.48
CA ASP A 91 -2.34 6.86 13.53
C ASP A 91 -2.05 5.49 14.15
N THR A 92 -3.10 4.69 14.39
CA THR A 92 -2.98 3.35 14.98
C THR A 92 -3.84 2.33 14.23
N LEU A 93 -3.38 1.07 14.22
CA LEU A 93 -4.13 -0.05 13.66
C LEU A 93 -4.95 -0.72 14.77
N PRO A 94 -6.30 -0.87 14.62
CA PRO A 94 -7.19 -1.36 15.67
C PRO A 94 -7.12 -2.89 15.85
N PHE A 95 -5.91 -3.43 15.92
CA PHE A 95 -5.66 -4.86 16.03
C PHE A 95 -4.60 -5.16 17.08
N ASP A 96 -4.68 -6.35 17.67
CA ASP A 96 -3.64 -6.88 18.55
C ASP A 96 -2.33 -7.12 17.78
N GLY A 97 -1.21 -7.10 18.50
CA GLY A 97 0.09 -7.42 17.94
C GLY A 97 0.21 -8.90 17.53
N GLY A 98 1.03 -9.18 16.52
CA GLY A 98 1.33 -10.55 16.12
C GLY A 98 0.16 -11.33 15.51
N ARG A 99 -0.75 -10.67 14.81
CA ARG A 99 -1.96 -11.26 14.27
C ARG A 99 -1.86 -11.75 12.83
N PHE A 100 -1.16 -10.99 11.96
CA PHE A 100 -1.24 -11.19 10.52
C PHE A 100 -0.02 -11.94 9.96
N ASP A 101 -0.27 -12.85 9.01
CA ASP A 101 0.75 -13.62 8.28
C ASP A 101 1.39 -12.77 7.15
N LEU A 102 0.62 -11.81 6.62
CA LEU A 102 1.07 -10.83 5.64
C LEU A 102 0.43 -9.47 5.97
N VAL A 103 1.26 -8.43 6.04
CA VAL A 103 0.78 -7.04 6.10
C VAL A 103 1.24 -6.33 4.84
N THR A 104 0.31 -5.81 4.05
CA THR A 104 0.60 -5.14 2.77
C THR A 104 0.15 -3.69 2.79
N THR A 105 0.83 -2.86 2.02
CA THR A 105 0.40 -1.51 1.69
C THR A 105 0.81 -1.17 0.26
N SER A 106 -0.08 -0.55 -0.50
CA SER A 106 0.12 -0.28 -1.92
C SER A 106 -0.24 1.15 -2.26
N MET A 107 0.74 1.93 -2.70
CA MET A 107 0.58 3.33 -3.13
C MET A 107 0.04 4.25 -2.02
N VAL A 108 0.52 4.07 -0.78
CA VAL A 108 0.10 4.82 0.41
C VAL A 108 1.23 5.64 1.01
N LEU A 109 2.43 5.05 1.15
CA LEU A 109 3.49 5.69 1.93
C LEU A 109 3.94 7.03 1.37
N HIS A 110 3.86 7.23 0.07
CA HIS A 110 4.23 8.50 -0.56
C HIS A 110 3.22 9.63 -0.26
N GLU A 111 1.97 9.31 0.08
CA GLU A 111 0.94 10.29 0.43
C GLU A 111 1.04 10.77 1.88
N VAL A 112 1.57 9.91 2.76
CA VAL A 112 1.60 10.12 4.21
C VAL A 112 2.75 11.07 4.61
N ALA A 113 2.51 11.97 5.55
CA ALA A 113 3.54 12.84 6.14
C ALA A 113 4.66 12.02 6.80
N ALA A 114 5.88 12.55 6.84
CA ALA A 114 7.07 11.78 7.23
C ALA A 114 6.96 11.11 8.61
N ASP A 115 6.46 11.84 9.60
CA ASP A 115 6.33 11.31 10.97
C ASP A 115 5.21 10.27 11.09
N ALA A 116 4.04 10.55 10.49
CA ALA A 116 2.92 9.60 10.43
C ALA A 116 3.30 8.34 9.64
N ARG A 117 4.12 8.45 8.57
CA ARG A 117 4.65 7.32 7.81
C ARG A 117 5.48 6.38 8.68
N MET A 118 6.34 6.93 9.55
CA MET A 118 7.14 6.11 10.45
C MET A 118 6.29 5.42 11.52
N ALA A 119 5.28 6.12 12.05
CA ALA A 119 4.31 5.54 12.98
C ALA A 119 3.52 4.40 12.31
N LEU A 120 3.04 4.62 11.08
CA LEU A 120 2.32 3.60 10.30
C LEU A 120 3.17 2.34 10.08
N VAL A 121 4.43 2.48 9.69
CA VAL A 121 5.33 1.33 9.52
C VAL A 121 5.58 0.60 10.83
N ALA A 122 5.73 1.31 11.95
CA ALA A 122 5.84 0.70 13.27
C ALA A 122 4.59 -0.10 13.65
N GLU A 123 3.41 0.42 13.36
CA GLU A 123 2.13 -0.28 13.57
C GLU A 123 2.00 -1.52 12.67
N MET A 124 2.42 -1.43 11.40
CA MET A 124 2.45 -2.60 10.49
C MET A 124 3.35 -3.71 11.06
N VAL A 125 4.51 -3.35 11.59
CA VAL A 125 5.41 -4.31 12.26
C VAL A 125 4.77 -4.89 13.52
N ARG A 126 4.12 -4.06 14.34
CA ARG A 126 3.47 -4.49 15.58
C ARG A 126 2.39 -5.55 15.36
N VAL A 127 1.56 -5.36 14.34
CA VAL A 127 0.44 -6.28 14.04
C VAL A 127 0.86 -7.52 13.26
N ALA A 128 2.02 -7.50 12.65
CA ALA A 128 2.61 -8.61 11.91
C ALA A 128 3.14 -9.69 12.86
N ARG A 129 3.00 -10.97 12.50
CA ARG A 129 3.63 -12.09 13.22
C ARG A 129 5.15 -12.04 13.07
N PRO A 130 5.93 -12.59 14.00
CA PRO A 130 7.41 -12.58 13.91
C PRO A 130 7.94 -13.25 12.63
N ASP A 131 7.27 -14.28 12.14
CA ASP A 131 7.64 -15.05 10.93
C ASP A 131 6.90 -14.61 9.66
N SER A 132 6.14 -13.52 9.75
CA SER A 132 5.36 -12.94 8.65
C SER A 132 6.21 -12.18 7.64
N ARG A 133 5.57 -11.56 6.67
CA ARG A 133 6.18 -10.60 5.74
C ARG A 133 5.39 -9.29 5.71
N LEU A 134 6.13 -8.20 5.55
CA LEU A 134 5.60 -6.90 5.17
C LEU A 134 5.82 -6.71 3.67
N LEU A 135 4.79 -6.31 2.94
CA LEU A 135 4.86 -6.07 1.51
C LEU A 135 4.55 -4.60 1.22
N PHE A 136 5.55 -3.88 0.76
CA PHE A 136 5.42 -2.48 0.36
C PHE A 136 5.44 -2.36 -1.15
N ILE A 137 4.45 -1.71 -1.73
CA ILE A 137 4.36 -1.39 -3.15
C ILE A 137 4.25 0.11 -3.28
N ASP A 138 5.29 0.77 -3.80
CA ASP A 138 5.27 2.22 -3.90
C ASP A 138 6.28 2.75 -4.94
N PHE A 139 6.30 4.06 -5.14
CA PHE A 139 7.23 4.73 -6.05
C PHE A 139 8.67 4.41 -5.71
N ARG A 140 9.45 4.19 -6.76
CA ARG A 140 10.89 3.98 -6.73
C ARG A 140 11.60 5.13 -7.45
N PHE A 141 12.61 5.71 -6.84
CA PHE A 141 13.33 6.89 -7.36
C PHE A 141 14.69 6.56 -7.99
N GLY A 142 14.92 5.31 -8.34
CA GLY A 142 16.14 4.87 -9.06
C GLY A 142 16.08 5.07 -10.57
N SER A 143 16.99 4.41 -11.27
CA SER A 143 17.10 4.43 -12.74
C SER A 143 15.83 3.89 -13.40
N LEU A 144 15.40 4.56 -14.47
CA LEU A 144 14.25 4.18 -15.28
C LEU A 144 14.67 3.26 -16.43
N ARG A 145 13.76 2.42 -16.91
CA ARG A 145 13.99 1.46 -17.97
C ARG A 145 13.06 1.72 -19.17
N GLY A 146 13.61 1.62 -20.37
CA GLY A 146 12.88 1.81 -21.62
C GLY A 146 12.29 3.23 -21.75
N TRP A 147 11.57 3.47 -22.84
CA TRP A 147 10.96 4.77 -23.13
C TRP A 147 9.72 5.06 -22.26
N LYS A 148 9.03 4.00 -21.79
CA LYS A 148 7.84 4.13 -20.93
C LYS A 148 8.19 4.60 -19.52
N GLY A 149 9.36 4.27 -18.99
CA GLY A 149 9.77 4.64 -17.63
C GLY A 149 9.76 6.15 -17.39
N PRO A 150 10.47 6.98 -18.18
CA PRO A 150 10.44 8.43 -18.05
C PRO A 150 9.05 9.04 -18.23
N MET A 151 8.27 8.52 -19.18
CA MET A 151 6.90 8.98 -19.43
C MET A 151 6.00 8.73 -18.22
N LEU A 152 6.04 7.52 -17.64
CA LEU A 152 5.26 7.17 -16.44
C LEU A 152 5.70 8.01 -15.24
N ARG A 153 7.01 8.28 -15.08
CA ARG A 153 7.51 9.14 -14.01
C ARG A 153 6.98 10.56 -14.14
N ALA A 154 7.01 11.14 -15.32
CA ALA A 154 6.52 12.49 -15.55
C ALA A 154 5.00 12.57 -15.30
N LEU A 155 4.25 11.56 -15.75
CA LEU A 155 2.80 11.48 -15.47
C LEU A 155 2.51 11.37 -13.98
N SER A 156 3.22 10.51 -13.25
CA SER A 156 3.08 10.38 -11.80
C SER A 156 3.37 11.69 -11.08
N GLU A 157 4.46 12.39 -11.44
CA GLU A 157 4.80 13.68 -10.83
C GLU A 157 3.74 14.77 -11.07
N VAL A 158 3.11 14.76 -12.25
CA VAL A 158 1.98 15.65 -12.55
C VAL A 158 0.77 15.31 -11.68
N VAL A 159 0.40 14.02 -11.61
CA VAL A 159 -0.73 13.56 -10.78
C VAL A 159 -0.52 13.93 -9.32
N GLU A 160 0.67 13.63 -8.76
CA GLU A 160 1.01 13.93 -7.37
C GLU A 160 0.97 15.42 -7.06
N ARG A 161 1.35 16.27 -8.02
CA ARG A 161 1.30 17.73 -7.85
C ARG A 161 -0.12 18.29 -7.67
N PHE A 162 -1.11 17.56 -8.21
CA PHE A 162 -2.53 17.96 -8.14
C PHE A 162 -3.36 17.12 -7.16
N SER A 163 -2.80 16.05 -6.57
CA SER A 163 -3.50 15.16 -5.64
C SER A 163 -3.78 15.77 -4.27
N GLY A 164 -3.10 16.87 -3.91
CA GLY A 164 -3.15 17.46 -2.56
C GLY A 164 -2.13 16.86 -1.59
N HIS A 165 -1.45 15.76 -1.93
CA HIS A 165 -0.46 15.08 -1.09
C HIS A 165 1.00 15.32 -1.50
N TYR A 166 1.24 16.36 -2.31
CA TYR A 166 2.57 16.65 -2.88
C TYR A 166 3.69 16.80 -1.84
N SER A 167 3.40 17.33 -0.65
CA SER A 167 4.38 17.43 0.43
C SER A 167 4.84 16.06 0.93
N GLY A 168 3.91 15.10 1.07
CA GLY A 168 4.18 13.71 1.40
C GLY A 168 5.04 13.04 0.33
N TYR A 169 4.63 13.14 -0.94
CA TYR A 169 5.38 12.62 -2.08
C TYR A 169 6.81 13.18 -2.14
N ARG A 170 6.98 14.50 -1.99
CA ARG A 170 8.29 15.13 -2.00
C ARG A 170 9.18 14.66 -0.86
N SER A 171 8.65 14.57 0.36
CA SER A 171 9.39 14.06 1.52
C SER A 171 9.77 12.59 1.35
N PHE A 172 8.88 11.78 0.76
CA PHE A 172 9.12 10.38 0.42
C PHE A 172 10.25 10.24 -0.61
N LYS A 173 10.21 11.03 -1.69
CA LYS A 173 11.26 11.08 -2.72
C LYS A 173 12.62 11.45 -2.14
N THR A 174 12.69 12.46 -1.28
CA THR A 174 13.95 12.92 -0.68
C THR A 174 14.50 11.97 0.37
N SER A 175 13.69 11.10 0.93
CA SER A 175 14.10 10.06 1.89
C SER A 175 14.38 8.70 1.23
N ASP A 176 14.59 8.63 -0.09
CA ASP A 176 14.86 7.40 -0.85
C ASP A 176 13.69 6.41 -0.86
N GLY A 177 12.46 6.90 -0.74
CA GLY A 177 11.26 6.06 -0.84
C GLY A 177 11.20 4.96 0.22
N VAL A 178 10.71 3.77 -0.18
CA VAL A 178 10.58 2.61 0.72
C VAL A 178 11.94 2.19 1.33
N PRO A 179 13.05 2.11 0.58
CA PRO A 179 14.36 1.77 1.18
C PRO A 179 14.74 2.68 2.34
N GLY A 180 14.57 3.99 2.18
CA GLY A 180 14.88 4.95 3.24
C GLY A 180 13.97 4.83 4.46
N VAL A 181 12.67 4.56 4.25
CA VAL A 181 11.69 4.34 5.33
C VAL A 181 12.02 3.06 6.10
N VAL A 182 12.21 1.95 5.40
CA VAL A 182 12.55 0.63 5.96
C VAL A 182 13.88 0.69 6.73
N GLY A 183 14.90 1.36 6.15
CA GLY A 183 16.20 1.56 6.81
C GLY A 183 16.09 2.34 8.12
N LYS A 184 15.31 3.44 8.14
CA LYS A 184 15.05 4.23 9.36
C LYS A 184 14.29 3.43 10.43
N ALA A 185 13.38 2.55 10.02
CA ALA A 185 12.70 1.63 10.92
C ALA A 185 13.60 0.49 11.44
N GLY A 186 14.86 0.43 11.00
CA GLY A 186 15.81 -0.62 11.37
C GLY A 186 15.47 -1.99 10.77
N LEU A 187 14.62 -2.03 9.74
CA LEU A 187 14.20 -3.25 9.04
C LEU A 187 15.13 -3.54 7.84
N GLY A 188 15.11 -4.77 7.37
CA GLY A 188 15.88 -5.20 6.19
C GLY A 188 14.97 -5.57 5.02
N ILE A 189 15.32 -5.13 3.81
CA ILE A 189 14.66 -5.57 2.59
C ILE A 189 15.23 -6.94 2.21
N GLU A 190 14.38 -7.97 2.16
CA GLU A 190 14.73 -9.32 1.71
C GLU A 190 14.71 -9.44 0.18
N ARG A 191 13.76 -8.76 -0.47
CA ARG A 191 13.59 -8.80 -1.93
C ARG A 191 13.07 -7.47 -2.45
N GLU A 192 13.58 -7.06 -3.60
CA GLU A 192 13.06 -5.97 -4.41
C GLU A 192 12.68 -6.48 -5.80
N LYS A 193 11.49 -6.17 -6.27
CA LYS A 193 11.05 -6.40 -7.65
C LYS A 193 10.66 -5.07 -8.29
N ILE A 194 11.44 -4.66 -9.28
CA ILE A 194 11.22 -3.41 -10.01
C ILE A 194 10.19 -3.65 -11.12
N VAL A 195 9.16 -2.79 -11.19
CA VAL A 195 8.06 -2.84 -12.15
C VAL A 195 7.80 -1.47 -12.77
N ALA A 196 6.80 -1.34 -13.64
CA ALA A 196 6.37 -0.09 -14.26
C ALA A 196 7.55 0.73 -14.86
N GLY A 197 8.45 0.07 -15.61
CA GLY A 197 9.60 0.74 -16.22
C GLY A 197 10.59 1.37 -15.23
N GLY A 198 10.64 0.90 -13.99
CA GLY A 198 11.50 1.42 -12.92
C GLY A 198 10.86 2.49 -12.05
N ASN A 199 9.59 2.78 -12.26
CA ASN A 199 8.86 3.83 -11.55
C ASN A 199 8.24 3.36 -10.22
N VAL A 200 7.95 2.07 -10.12
CA VAL A 200 7.39 1.41 -8.95
C VAL A 200 8.24 0.20 -8.60
N ALA A 201 8.30 -0.16 -7.34
CA ALA A 201 8.87 -1.43 -6.90
C ALA A 201 8.02 -2.08 -5.80
N ILE A 202 8.17 -3.38 -5.71
CA ILE A 202 7.58 -4.24 -4.69
C ILE A 202 8.72 -4.67 -3.78
N TYR A 203 8.60 -4.39 -2.49
CA TYR A 203 9.60 -4.70 -1.48
C TYR A 203 9.03 -5.70 -0.48
N VAL A 204 9.77 -6.78 -0.25
CA VAL A 204 9.48 -7.77 0.80
C VAL A 204 10.41 -7.49 1.95
N VAL A 205 9.85 -7.33 3.12
CA VAL A 205 10.58 -6.98 4.35
C VAL A 205 10.17 -7.96 5.45
N ALA A 206 11.14 -8.51 6.18
CA ALA A 206 10.85 -9.25 7.39
C ALA A 206 10.63 -8.28 8.55
N PRO A 207 9.59 -8.44 9.39
CA PRO A 207 9.58 -7.82 10.69
C PRO A 207 10.81 -8.33 11.46
N LYS A 208 11.56 -7.45 12.11
CA LYS A 208 12.60 -7.92 13.03
C LYS A 208 11.95 -8.51 14.28
N PRO A 209 12.48 -9.62 14.81
CA PRO A 209 12.03 -10.15 16.08
C PRO A 209 12.30 -9.18 17.22
#